data_ba06d53a2e006b4d46ce30996d25b5fb
#
_entry.id   ba06d53a2e006b4d46ce30996d25b5fb
#
_cell.length_a   1.000
_cell.length_b   1.000
_cell.length_c   1.000
_cell.angle_alpha   90.00
_cell.angle_beta   90.00
_cell.angle_gamma   90.00
#
_symmetry.space_group_name_H-M   'P 1'
#
loop_
_entity.id
_entity.type
_entity.pdbx_description
1 polymer ?
#
loop_
_entity_poly.entity_id
_entity_poly.type
_entity_poly.pdbx_seq_one_letter_code
_entity_poly.pdbx_strand_id
1 'polypeptide(L)'
;MVLLLTVCAMTAYAQTSQRELPDSVLLGYGIGTDVRTSPFTIAGVNADAFTYASAADVSKALYGKIAGLNVYQGSGSSADNKSTLSVHGKTPLVLVDGFQRDLSDLASLEIESVCLLTDAVSCALYGVRGANGVLMVTTRRGKASALKVNAQYSFGLSTQFRSPVFADAVTYAESVNEALGNDGLQPRYNDPELKAFADGAYPYA
;
A
#
# COMPACT_ATOMS: atom_id res chain seq x y z
N MET A 1 32.35 -13.51 25.26
CA MET A 1 31.35 -14.60 25.39
C MET A 1 29.96 -14.11 25.77
N VAL A 2 29.82 -13.04 26.53
CA VAL A 2 28.51 -12.44 26.90
C VAL A 2 27.81 -11.74 25.74
N LEU A 3 28.55 -11.12 24.84
CA LEU A 3 27.99 -10.38 23.68
C LEU A 3 27.36 -11.31 22.63
N LEU A 4 27.86 -12.52 22.49
CA LEU A 4 27.33 -13.52 21.55
C LEU A 4 26.00 -14.12 22.04
N LEU A 5 25.79 -14.20 23.34
CA LEU A 5 24.54 -14.71 23.93
C LEU A 5 23.38 -13.70 23.81
N THR A 6 23.68 -12.40 23.89
CA THR A 6 22.66 -11.35 23.70
C THR A 6 22.20 -11.21 22.26
N VAL A 7 23.11 -11.38 21.28
CA VAL A 7 22.76 -11.39 19.86
C VAL A 7 21.92 -12.62 19.51
N CYS A 8 22.25 -13.79 20.07
CA CYS A 8 21.47 -15.01 19.85
C CYS A 8 20.06 -14.93 20.48
N ALA A 9 19.92 -14.27 21.63
CA ALA A 9 18.61 -14.03 22.24
C ALA A 9 17.76 -13.05 21.43
N MET A 10 18.35 -12.00 20.83
CA MET A 10 17.64 -11.08 19.95
C MET A 10 17.19 -11.74 18.63
N THR A 11 17.99 -12.65 18.07
CA THR A 11 17.58 -13.39 16.87
C THR A 11 16.48 -14.42 17.17
N ALA A 12 16.46 -15.02 18.36
CA ALA A 12 15.38 -15.92 18.79
C ALA A 12 14.05 -15.17 18.98
N TYR A 13 14.08 -13.94 19.50
CA TYR A 13 12.87 -13.11 19.61
C TYR A 13 12.32 -12.70 18.23
N ALA A 14 13.17 -12.49 17.24
CA ALA A 14 12.74 -12.17 15.88
C ALA A 14 12.08 -13.33 15.13
N GLN A 15 12.35 -14.57 15.54
CA GLN A 15 11.78 -15.77 14.89
C GLN A 15 10.45 -16.23 15.47
N THR A 16 10.02 -15.72 16.62
CA THR A 16 8.79 -16.17 17.28
C THR A 16 7.58 -15.29 16.98
N SER A 17 7.73 -14.25 16.17
CA SER A 17 6.60 -13.51 15.59
C SER A 17 5.94 -14.37 14.51
N GLN A 18 5.33 -15.47 14.91
CA GLN A 18 4.43 -16.21 14.06
C GLN A 18 3.31 -15.23 13.65
N ARG A 19 3.02 -15.17 12.36
CA ARG A 19 1.86 -14.46 11.80
C ARG A 19 0.61 -15.15 12.32
N GLU A 20 0.29 -14.94 13.59
CA GLU A 20 -0.95 -15.48 14.13
C GLU A 20 -2.10 -14.68 13.53
N LEU A 21 -2.95 -15.39 12.81
CA LEU A 21 -4.24 -14.89 12.41
C LEU A 21 -5.04 -14.54 13.68
N PRO A 22 -5.86 -13.49 13.66
CA PRO A 22 -6.79 -13.27 14.76
C PRO A 22 -7.63 -14.53 14.97
N ASP A 23 -7.81 -14.95 16.22
CA ASP A 23 -8.59 -16.17 16.54
C ASP A 23 -10.03 -16.06 16.04
N SER A 24 -10.61 -14.87 16.02
CA SER A 24 -11.96 -14.59 15.52
C SER A 24 -11.99 -13.34 14.66
N VAL A 25 -12.76 -13.37 13.60
CA VAL A 25 -13.04 -12.24 12.71
C VAL A 25 -14.53 -11.94 12.78
N LEU A 26 -14.85 -10.67 13.02
CA LEU A 26 -16.19 -10.14 12.89
C LEU A 26 -16.45 -9.88 11.41
N LEU A 27 -17.14 -10.81 10.77
CA LEU A 27 -17.79 -10.54 9.48
C LEU A 27 -18.86 -9.48 9.73
N GLY A 28 -19.12 -8.60 8.76
CA GLY A 28 -20.14 -7.57 8.88
C GLY A 28 -21.47 -8.10 9.44
N TYR A 29 -22.31 -7.21 9.93
CA TYR A 29 -23.59 -7.53 10.59
C TYR A 29 -23.49 -8.30 11.92
N GLY A 30 -22.34 -8.24 12.62
CA GLY A 30 -22.16 -8.87 13.92
C GLY A 30 -21.96 -10.39 13.87
N ILE A 31 -21.76 -10.96 12.69
CA ILE A 31 -21.44 -12.38 12.55
C ILE A 31 -19.96 -12.57 12.90
N GLY A 32 -19.68 -13.12 14.08
CA GLY A 32 -18.37 -13.57 14.48
C GLY A 32 -18.08 -14.96 13.93
N THR A 33 -16.95 -15.19 13.33
CA THR A 33 -16.48 -16.53 12.95
C THR A 33 -15.08 -16.76 13.48
N ASP A 34 -14.84 -17.98 13.96
CA ASP A 34 -13.50 -18.42 14.31
C ASP A 34 -12.76 -18.73 13.01
N VAL A 35 -11.58 -18.12 12.83
CA VAL A 35 -10.79 -18.28 11.61
C VAL A 35 -10.40 -19.73 11.35
N ARG A 36 -10.18 -20.51 12.41
CA ARG A 36 -9.76 -21.91 12.29
C ARG A 36 -10.89 -22.86 11.85
N THR A 37 -12.11 -22.57 12.26
CA THR A 37 -13.29 -23.39 11.95
C THR A 37 -14.14 -22.80 10.83
N SER A 38 -13.77 -21.63 10.36
CA SER A 38 -14.49 -20.92 9.29
C SER A 38 -14.41 -21.69 7.96
N PRO A 39 -15.53 -21.86 7.28
CA PRO A 39 -15.53 -22.38 5.92
C PRO A 39 -15.03 -21.36 4.88
N PHE A 40 -14.74 -20.13 5.30
CA PHE A 40 -14.33 -19.03 4.45
C PHE A 40 -12.82 -18.94 4.31
N THR A 41 -12.33 -18.49 3.15
CA THR A 41 -10.92 -18.19 2.95
C THR A 41 -10.62 -16.81 3.52
N ILE A 42 -10.00 -16.81 4.69
CA ILE A 42 -9.61 -15.59 5.41
C ILE A 42 -8.09 -15.54 5.47
N ALA A 43 -7.52 -14.46 4.95
CA ALA A 43 -6.11 -14.13 5.16
C ALA A 43 -6.03 -12.89 6.03
N GLY A 44 -5.13 -12.83 7.01
CA GLY A 44 -5.07 -11.66 7.87
C GLY A 44 -3.78 -11.54 8.65
N VAL A 45 -3.66 -10.43 9.36
CA VAL A 45 -2.53 -10.12 10.24
C VAL A 45 -3.02 -9.35 11.47
N ASN A 46 -2.35 -9.56 12.59
CA ASN A 46 -2.58 -8.85 13.85
C ASN A 46 -1.73 -7.59 13.96
N ALA A 47 -2.04 -6.77 14.96
CA ALA A 47 -1.38 -5.52 15.29
C ALA A 47 0.15 -5.60 15.36
N ASP A 48 0.72 -6.72 15.81
CA ASP A 48 2.15 -6.89 15.96
C ASP A 48 2.90 -6.78 14.63
N ALA A 49 2.23 -7.13 13.53
CA ALA A 49 2.79 -6.96 12.20
C ALA A 49 2.98 -5.47 11.80
N PHE A 50 2.26 -4.55 12.43
CA PHE A 50 2.31 -3.11 12.15
C PHE A 50 3.21 -2.34 13.10
N THR A 51 3.52 -2.90 14.28
CA THR A 51 4.28 -2.20 15.34
C THR A 51 5.64 -1.72 14.87
N TYR A 52 6.26 -2.45 13.95
CA TYR A 52 7.59 -2.12 13.40
C TYR A 52 7.53 -1.51 12.00
N ALA A 53 6.34 -1.27 11.46
CA ALA A 53 6.21 -0.62 10.17
C ALA A 53 6.38 0.89 10.36
N SER A 54 7.55 1.42 10.04
CA SER A 54 7.83 2.88 10.01
C SER A 54 7.16 3.56 8.81
N ALA A 55 5.96 3.12 8.43
CA ALA A 55 5.25 3.68 7.31
C ALA A 55 4.22 4.69 7.81
N ALA A 56 4.27 5.90 7.24
CA ALA A 56 3.29 6.93 7.51
C ALA A 56 1.88 6.55 7.03
N ASP A 57 1.80 5.64 6.06
CA ASP A 57 0.56 5.14 5.46
C ASP A 57 0.40 3.65 5.80
N VAL A 58 -0.75 3.31 6.36
CA VAL A 58 -1.13 1.93 6.71
C VAL A 58 -1.10 1.01 5.50
N SER A 59 -1.49 1.49 4.32
CA SER A 59 -1.48 0.69 3.10
C SER A 59 -0.08 0.16 2.78
N LYS A 60 0.97 0.94 3.02
CA LYS A 60 2.38 0.51 2.85
C LYS A 60 2.79 -0.50 3.91
N ALA A 61 2.28 -0.35 5.13
CA ALA A 61 2.56 -1.29 6.20
C ALA A 61 2.01 -2.71 5.89
N LEU A 62 1.02 -2.82 5.01
CA LEU A 62 0.42 -4.09 4.55
C LEU A 62 1.24 -4.80 3.46
N TYR A 63 2.25 -4.17 2.89
CA TYR A 63 3.04 -4.72 1.79
C TYR A 63 3.62 -6.10 2.15
N GLY A 64 3.26 -7.12 1.36
CA GLY A 64 3.74 -8.50 1.53
C GLY A 64 3.29 -9.20 2.82
N LYS A 65 2.32 -8.66 3.57
CA LYS A 65 1.88 -9.23 4.85
C LYS A 65 0.63 -10.09 4.76
N ILE A 66 -0.25 -9.81 3.81
CA ILE A 66 -1.52 -10.52 3.62
C ILE A 66 -1.47 -11.27 2.30
N ALA A 67 -1.72 -12.59 2.34
CA ALA A 67 -1.79 -13.40 1.14
C ALA A 67 -2.97 -12.95 0.25
N GLY A 68 -2.72 -12.76 -1.05
CA GLY A 68 -3.73 -12.30 -2.01
C GLY A 68 -3.91 -10.79 -2.09
N LEU A 69 -3.31 -10.01 -1.19
CA LEU A 69 -3.30 -8.55 -1.24
C LEU A 69 -2.03 -8.04 -1.93
N ASN A 70 -2.21 -7.34 -3.02
CA ASN A 70 -1.13 -6.61 -3.68
C ASN A 70 -1.20 -5.13 -3.31
N VAL A 71 -0.07 -4.55 -2.99
CA VAL A 71 0.07 -3.13 -2.69
C VAL A 71 0.96 -2.52 -3.74
N TYR A 72 0.45 -1.55 -4.48
CA TYR A 72 1.20 -0.83 -5.51
C TYR A 72 1.49 0.59 -5.04
N GLN A 73 2.73 0.97 -5.17
CA GLN A 73 3.15 2.34 -4.94
C GLN A 73 3.42 2.97 -6.31
N GLY A 74 2.58 3.94 -6.69
CA GLY A 74 2.65 4.57 -8.01
C GLY A 74 3.82 5.52 -8.17
N SER A 75 4.29 6.12 -7.08
CA SER A 75 5.37 7.11 -7.08
C SER A 75 6.27 6.95 -5.87
N GLY A 76 7.56 7.23 -6.04
CA GLY A 76 8.53 7.39 -4.94
C GLY A 76 8.52 8.80 -4.35
N SER A 77 7.70 9.72 -4.88
CA SER A 77 7.62 11.10 -4.41
C SER A 77 7.05 11.16 -2.99
N SER A 78 7.66 11.99 -2.15
CA SER A 78 7.18 12.18 -0.77
C SER A 78 5.81 12.85 -0.70
N ALA A 79 5.46 13.69 -1.70
CA ALA A 79 4.24 14.48 -1.69
C ALA A 79 2.98 13.70 -2.14
N ASP A 80 3.14 12.72 -3.04
CA ASP A 80 2.02 11.96 -3.60
C ASP A 80 2.31 10.45 -3.51
N ASN A 81 2.60 10.00 -2.31
CA ASN A 81 3.03 8.65 -2.06
C ASN A 81 1.88 7.76 -1.58
N LYS A 82 0.71 7.88 -2.22
CA LYS A 82 -0.43 7.01 -1.95
C LYS A 82 -0.18 5.63 -2.52
N SER A 83 -0.51 4.61 -1.74
CA SER A 83 -0.47 3.23 -2.17
C SER A 83 -1.84 2.77 -2.61
N THR A 84 -1.91 2.05 -3.71
CA THR A 84 -3.14 1.44 -4.20
C THR A 84 -3.17 -0.03 -3.80
N LEU A 85 -4.27 -0.44 -3.19
CA LEU A 85 -4.51 -1.83 -2.85
C LEU A 85 -5.20 -2.55 -4.01
N SER A 86 -4.78 -3.77 -4.28
CA SER A 86 -5.37 -4.58 -5.33
C SER A 86 -5.49 -6.04 -4.90
N VAL A 87 -6.66 -6.60 -5.14
CA VAL A 87 -6.98 -8.03 -4.98
C VAL A 87 -7.46 -8.54 -6.33
N HIS A 88 -6.83 -9.58 -6.86
CA HIS A 88 -7.11 -10.10 -8.20
C HIS A 88 -7.10 -9.02 -9.32
N GLY A 89 -6.22 -8.04 -9.20
CA GLY A 89 -6.09 -6.94 -10.17
C GLY A 89 -7.12 -5.82 -10.04
N LYS A 90 -8.00 -5.84 -9.02
CA LYS A 90 -9.04 -4.84 -8.78
C LYS A 90 -8.95 -4.29 -7.37
N THR A 91 -9.46 -3.07 -7.17
CA THR A 91 -9.51 -2.42 -5.85
C THR A 91 -10.53 -3.12 -4.95
N PRO A 92 -10.14 -3.64 -3.76
CA PRO A 92 -11.06 -4.25 -2.81
C PRO A 92 -11.92 -3.20 -2.10
N LEU A 93 -13.04 -3.64 -1.53
CA LEU A 93 -13.81 -2.82 -0.60
C LEU A 93 -13.08 -2.76 0.74
N VAL A 94 -12.77 -1.56 1.21
CA VAL A 94 -12.14 -1.34 2.52
C VAL A 94 -13.20 -0.97 3.55
N LEU A 95 -13.25 -1.73 4.63
CA LEU A 95 -14.16 -1.53 5.75
C LEU A 95 -13.36 -1.38 7.05
N VAL A 96 -13.57 -0.27 7.74
CA VAL A 96 -13.01 0.00 9.07
C VAL A 96 -14.13 -0.09 10.08
N ASP A 97 -14.06 -1.07 10.97
CA ASP A 97 -15.11 -1.36 11.95
C ASP A 97 -16.52 -1.48 11.34
N GLY A 98 -16.59 -1.97 10.09
CA GLY A 98 -17.84 -2.15 9.36
C GLY A 98 -18.28 -0.97 8.49
N PHE A 99 -17.56 0.15 8.51
CA PHE A 99 -17.85 1.33 7.70
C PHE A 99 -16.82 1.48 6.57
N GLN A 100 -17.28 1.89 5.39
CA GLN A 100 -16.38 2.15 4.28
C GLN A 100 -15.56 3.42 4.56
N ARG A 101 -14.25 3.27 4.66
CA ARG A 101 -13.29 4.36 4.90
C ARG A 101 -11.99 4.12 4.13
N ASP A 102 -11.22 5.19 3.92
CA ASP A 102 -9.87 5.09 3.38
C ASP A 102 -8.89 4.68 4.51
N LEU A 103 -7.90 3.86 4.16
CA LEU A 103 -6.84 3.47 5.09
C LEU A 103 -5.87 4.59 5.40
N SER A 104 -5.76 5.59 4.52
CA SER A 104 -4.89 6.76 4.73
C SER A 104 -5.28 7.59 5.96
N ASP A 105 -6.55 7.46 6.40
CA ASP A 105 -7.09 8.19 7.56
C ASP A 105 -6.79 7.51 8.90
N LEU A 106 -6.11 6.37 8.89
CA LEU A 106 -5.83 5.56 10.07
C LEU A 106 -4.35 5.62 10.44
N ALA A 107 -4.07 5.70 11.73
CA ALA A 107 -2.73 5.46 12.24
C ALA A 107 -2.48 3.96 12.42
N SER A 108 -1.28 3.50 12.10
CA SER A 108 -0.91 2.08 12.25
C SER A 108 -1.09 1.56 13.68
N LEU A 109 -0.95 2.43 14.68
CA LEU A 109 -1.13 2.09 16.08
C LEU A 109 -2.59 1.85 16.50
N GLU A 110 -3.54 2.37 15.74
CA GLU A 110 -4.98 2.21 16.01
C GLU A 110 -5.50 0.85 15.57
N ILE A 111 -4.76 0.15 14.72
CA ILE A 111 -5.20 -1.11 14.14
C ILE A 111 -4.96 -2.26 15.14
N GLU A 112 -5.97 -3.08 15.36
CA GLU A 112 -5.90 -4.34 16.09
C GLU A 112 -5.64 -5.51 15.16
N SER A 113 -6.39 -5.60 14.04
CA SER A 113 -6.20 -6.63 13.03
C SER A 113 -6.69 -6.18 11.67
N VAL A 114 -6.15 -6.80 10.64
CA VAL A 114 -6.60 -6.64 9.25
C VAL A 114 -6.84 -8.01 8.66
N CYS A 115 -8.02 -8.21 8.10
CA CYS A 115 -8.45 -9.44 7.46
C CYS A 115 -8.90 -9.19 6.03
N LEU A 116 -8.49 -10.07 5.12
CA LEU A 116 -8.89 -10.05 3.73
C LEU A 116 -9.81 -11.23 3.44
N LEU A 117 -10.98 -10.93 2.91
CA LEU A 117 -11.94 -11.90 2.40
C LEU A 117 -11.85 -11.92 0.89
N THR A 118 -11.56 -13.09 0.32
CA THR A 118 -11.37 -13.23 -1.14
C THR A 118 -12.37 -14.18 -1.78
N ASP A 119 -13.07 -14.99 -0.97
CA ASP A 119 -14.01 -15.96 -1.50
C ASP A 119 -15.38 -15.32 -1.80
N ALA A 120 -16.11 -15.93 -2.73
CA ALA A 120 -17.41 -15.42 -3.18
C ALA A 120 -18.46 -15.43 -2.07
N VAL A 121 -18.40 -16.41 -1.16
CA VAL A 121 -19.43 -16.58 -0.12
C VAL A 121 -19.28 -15.50 0.95
N SER A 122 -18.07 -15.24 1.43
CA SER A 122 -17.83 -14.17 2.39
C SER A 122 -18.06 -12.78 1.80
N CYS A 123 -17.68 -12.59 0.53
CA CYS A 123 -17.89 -11.33 -0.18
C CYS A 123 -19.37 -11.05 -0.50
N ALA A 124 -20.21 -12.10 -0.67
CA ALA A 124 -21.64 -11.95 -0.93
C ALA A 124 -22.38 -11.19 0.17
N LEU A 125 -21.89 -11.23 1.41
CA LEU A 125 -22.45 -10.45 2.53
C LEU A 125 -22.41 -8.93 2.27
N TYR A 126 -21.50 -8.48 1.42
CA TYR A 126 -21.30 -7.06 1.08
C TYR A 126 -21.87 -6.68 -0.28
N GLY A 127 -22.57 -7.62 -0.94
CA GLY A 127 -23.19 -7.42 -2.24
C GLY A 127 -22.17 -7.10 -3.35
N VAL A 128 -22.61 -6.36 -4.36
CA VAL A 128 -21.80 -6.04 -5.55
C VAL A 128 -20.50 -5.30 -5.20
N ARG A 129 -20.49 -4.50 -4.14
CA ARG A 129 -19.30 -3.78 -3.69
C ARG A 129 -18.18 -4.72 -3.21
N GLY A 130 -18.54 -5.87 -2.65
CA GLY A 130 -17.60 -6.89 -2.20
C GLY A 130 -17.06 -7.79 -3.30
N ALA A 131 -17.53 -7.66 -4.55
CA ALA A 131 -17.20 -8.59 -5.64
C ALA A 131 -15.68 -8.71 -5.93
N ASN A 132 -14.90 -7.70 -5.59
CA ASN A 132 -13.46 -7.65 -5.80
C ASN A 132 -12.63 -8.05 -4.57
N GLY A 133 -13.29 -8.57 -3.52
CA GLY A 133 -12.70 -8.82 -2.21
C GLY A 133 -13.01 -7.71 -1.21
N VAL A 134 -12.95 -8.06 0.07
CA VAL A 134 -13.25 -7.14 1.18
C VAL A 134 -12.08 -7.14 2.14
N LEU A 135 -11.50 -5.98 2.36
CA LEU A 135 -10.47 -5.76 3.36
C LEU A 135 -11.12 -5.19 4.62
N MET A 136 -11.14 -5.98 5.68
CA MET A 136 -11.71 -5.62 6.97
C MET A 136 -10.60 -5.18 7.92
N VAL A 137 -10.73 -3.99 8.44
CA VAL A 137 -9.82 -3.42 9.44
C VAL A 137 -10.58 -3.29 10.74
N THR A 138 -10.05 -3.90 11.78
CA THR A 138 -10.59 -3.76 13.14
C THR A 138 -9.68 -2.83 13.92
N THR A 139 -10.26 -1.80 14.53
CA THR A 139 -9.50 -0.87 15.35
C THR A 139 -9.44 -1.33 16.81
N ARG A 140 -8.39 -0.90 17.50
CA ARG A 140 -8.19 -1.20 18.93
C ARG A 140 -9.25 -0.54 19.75
N ARG A 141 -9.93 -1.33 20.57
CA ARG A 141 -10.93 -0.82 21.52
C ARG A 141 -10.37 -0.74 22.94
N GLY A 142 -10.86 0.22 23.70
CA GLY A 142 -10.54 0.33 25.12
C GLY A 142 -10.95 -0.93 25.88
N LYS A 143 -10.02 -1.46 26.68
CA LYS A 143 -10.28 -2.59 27.59
C LYS A 143 -10.11 -2.08 29.02
N ALA A 144 -10.94 -2.54 29.94
CA ALA A 144 -10.76 -2.25 31.36
C ALA A 144 -9.44 -2.86 31.85
N SER A 145 -8.43 -2.05 32.01
CA SER A 145 -7.09 -2.47 32.44
C SER A 145 -6.41 -1.34 33.22
N ALA A 146 -5.30 -1.63 33.90
CA ALA A 146 -4.46 -0.60 34.49
C ALA A 146 -4.00 0.40 33.42
N LEU A 147 -3.75 1.64 33.82
CA LEU A 147 -3.27 2.69 32.93
C LEU A 147 -1.99 2.23 32.22
N LYS A 148 -2.03 2.20 30.88
CA LYS A 148 -0.86 1.94 30.03
C LYS A 148 -0.62 3.17 29.17
N VAL A 149 0.55 3.73 29.25
CA VAL A 149 0.97 4.87 28.43
C VAL A 149 2.02 4.35 27.44
N ASN A 150 1.73 4.43 26.16
CA ASN A 150 2.68 4.12 25.10
C ASN A 150 2.98 5.41 24.35
N ALA A 151 4.24 5.76 24.19
CA ALA A 151 4.69 6.88 23.39
C ALA A 151 5.68 6.35 22.34
N GLN A 152 5.42 6.68 21.07
CA GLN A 152 6.30 6.31 19.97
C GLN A 152 6.69 7.57 19.21
N TYR A 153 7.98 7.73 18.98
CA TYR A 153 8.52 8.77 18.14
C TYR A 153 9.28 8.13 16.97
N SER A 154 9.02 8.58 15.75
CA SER A 154 9.73 8.13 14.56
C SER A 154 10.23 9.33 13.77
N PHE A 155 11.49 9.29 13.37
CA PHE A 155 12.11 10.28 12.50
C PHE A 155 12.60 9.60 11.23
N GLY A 156 12.28 10.15 10.08
CA GLY A 156 12.70 9.61 8.79
C GLY A 156 13.18 10.72 7.86
N LEU A 157 14.31 10.50 7.21
CA LEU A 157 14.81 11.35 6.13
C LEU A 157 14.53 10.65 4.80
N SER A 158 13.77 11.31 3.94
CA SER A 158 13.53 10.83 2.58
C SER A 158 14.30 11.69 1.59
N THR A 159 15.20 11.08 0.83
CA THR A 159 15.95 11.74 -0.23
C THR A 159 15.64 11.11 -1.56
N GLN A 160 15.57 11.91 -2.60
CA GLN A 160 15.37 11.42 -3.96
C GLN A 160 16.66 10.77 -4.46
N PHE A 161 16.63 9.47 -4.65
CA PHE A 161 17.80 8.71 -5.09
C PHE A 161 18.08 8.90 -6.59
N ARG A 162 17.03 9.04 -7.40
CA ARG A 162 17.14 9.22 -8.84
C ARG A 162 15.98 10.08 -9.36
N SER A 163 16.33 11.16 -10.04
CA SER A 163 15.39 11.94 -10.84
C SER A 163 15.37 11.43 -12.26
N PRO A 164 14.19 11.34 -12.92
CA PRO A 164 14.16 11.13 -14.36
C PRO A 164 14.84 12.31 -15.05
N VAL A 165 15.67 11.99 -16.02
CA VAL A 165 16.26 13.00 -16.92
C VAL A 165 15.25 13.18 -18.05
N PHE A 166 14.66 14.35 -18.13
CA PHE A 166 13.74 14.68 -19.21
C PHE A 166 14.53 15.04 -20.47
N ALA A 167 14.00 14.69 -21.63
CA ALA A 167 14.54 15.11 -22.90
C ALA A 167 14.42 16.65 -23.03
N ASP A 168 15.39 17.27 -23.65
CA ASP A 168 15.28 18.68 -24.05
C ASP A 168 14.27 18.84 -25.19
N ALA A 169 13.88 20.07 -25.48
CA ALA A 169 12.85 20.37 -26.45
C ALA A 169 13.18 19.84 -27.86
N VAL A 170 14.44 19.89 -28.26
CA VAL A 170 14.91 19.41 -29.56
C VAL A 170 14.77 17.88 -29.63
N THR A 171 15.35 17.17 -28.67
CA THR A 171 15.30 15.71 -28.60
C THR A 171 13.85 15.20 -28.53
N TYR A 172 12.97 15.89 -27.79
CA TYR A 172 11.57 15.56 -27.74
C TYR A 172 10.88 15.72 -29.11
N ALA A 173 11.11 16.86 -29.77
CA ALA A 173 10.49 17.15 -31.06
C ALA A 173 10.97 16.20 -32.18
N GLU A 174 12.26 15.87 -32.20
CA GLU A 174 12.83 14.87 -33.10
C GLU A 174 12.24 13.49 -32.85
N SER A 175 12.13 13.06 -31.59
CA SER A 175 11.53 11.76 -31.24
C SER A 175 10.06 11.66 -31.63
N VAL A 176 9.29 12.74 -31.50
CA VAL A 176 7.90 12.80 -31.94
C VAL A 176 7.81 12.73 -33.47
N ASN A 177 8.67 13.42 -34.20
CA ASN A 177 8.68 13.37 -35.66
C ASN A 177 9.07 11.98 -36.16
N GLU A 178 10.05 11.32 -35.51
CA GLU A 178 10.43 9.94 -35.82
C GLU A 178 9.28 8.96 -35.59
N ALA A 179 8.58 9.07 -34.48
CA ALA A 179 7.40 8.25 -34.17
C ALA A 179 6.31 8.41 -35.23
N LEU A 180 5.98 9.68 -35.61
CA LEU A 180 5.00 9.97 -36.64
C LEU A 180 5.45 9.43 -38.01
N GLY A 181 6.74 9.55 -38.33
CA GLY A 181 7.29 8.99 -39.58
C GLY A 181 7.16 7.46 -39.63
N ASN A 182 7.36 6.75 -38.51
CA ASN A 182 7.16 5.31 -38.42
C ASN A 182 5.68 4.91 -38.62
N ASP A 183 4.75 5.78 -38.21
CA ASP A 183 3.31 5.59 -38.42
C ASP A 183 2.85 6.05 -39.82
N GLY A 184 3.76 6.54 -40.68
CA GLY A 184 3.44 7.05 -42.02
C GLY A 184 2.72 8.41 -42.00
N LEU A 185 2.79 9.13 -40.90
CA LEU A 185 2.20 10.44 -40.73
C LEU A 185 3.19 11.57 -41.06
N GLN A 186 2.68 12.78 -41.30
CA GLN A 186 3.51 13.95 -41.53
C GLN A 186 4.19 14.38 -40.20
N PRO A 187 5.45 14.88 -40.26
CA PRO A 187 6.13 15.40 -39.10
C PRO A 187 5.34 16.59 -38.51
N ARG A 188 5.28 16.62 -37.17
CA ARG A 188 4.58 17.68 -36.43
C ARG A 188 5.40 18.96 -36.31
N TYR A 189 6.73 18.81 -36.16
CA TYR A 189 7.66 19.90 -36.01
C TYR A 189 8.50 20.05 -37.27
N ASN A 190 8.50 21.26 -37.85
CA ASN A 190 9.26 21.57 -39.06
C ASN A 190 10.70 21.96 -38.73
N ASP A 191 11.62 21.89 -39.74
CA ASP A 191 13.04 22.24 -39.55
C ASP A 191 13.27 23.65 -38.96
N PRO A 192 12.50 24.71 -39.34
CA PRO A 192 12.64 26.03 -38.74
C PRO A 192 12.25 26.05 -37.24
N GLU A 193 11.25 25.26 -36.85
CA GLU A 193 10.84 25.12 -35.45
C GLU A 193 11.90 24.37 -34.61
N LEU A 194 12.46 23.29 -35.15
CA LEU A 194 13.56 22.56 -34.50
C LEU A 194 14.78 23.46 -34.28
N LYS A 195 15.13 24.30 -35.26
CA LYS A 195 16.20 25.27 -35.11
C LYS A 195 15.87 26.33 -34.06
N ALA A 196 14.63 26.81 -34.02
CA ALA A 196 14.20 27.77 -33.01
C ALA A 196 14.22 27.19 -31.59
N PHE A 197 13.94 25.90 -31.42
CA PHE A 197 14.11 25.20 -30.14
C PHE A 197 15.60 25.10 -29.75
N ALA A 198 16.47 24.76 -30.73
CA ALA A 198 17.91 24.68 -30.50
C ALA A 198 18.52 26.03 -30.11
N ASP A 199 18.05 27.10 -30.73
CA ASP A 199 18.52 28.49 -30.50
C ASP A 199 17.87 29.12 -29.24
N GLY A 200 16.92 28.43 -28.58
CA GLY A 200 16.20 28.94 -27.41
C GLY A 200 15.25 30.10 -27.72
N ALA A 201 14.81 30.24 -28.96
CA ALA A 201 13.90 31.31 -29.40
C ALA A 201 12.48 31.18 -28.82
N TYR A 202 12.12 30.00 -28.32
CA TYR A 202 10.85 29.75 -27.65
C TYR A 202 11.08 29.38 -26.17
N PRO A 203 11.25 30.36 -25.27
CA PRO A 203 11.59 30.10 -23.86
C PRO A 203 10.45 29.47 -23.05
N TYR A 204 9.26 29.31 -23.62
CA TYR A 204 8.06 28.76 -22.95
C TYR A 204 7.49 27.50 -23.65
N ALA A 205 8.26 26.85 -24.52
CA ALA A 205 7.87 25.61 -25.19
C ALA A 205 8.23 24.38 -24.38
#